data_8cd7c4a05794fe4f15c337c054619390
#
_entry.id   8cd7c4a05794fe4f15c337c054619390
#
_cell.length_a   1.000
_cell.length_b   1.000
_cell.length_c   1.000
_cell.angle_alpha   90.00
_cell.angle_beta   90.00
_cell.angle_gamma   90.00
#
_symmetry.space_group_name_H-M   'P 1'
#
loop_
_entity.id
_entity.type
_entity.pdbx_description
1 polymer ?
#
loop_
_entity_poly.entity_id
_entity_poly.type
_entity_poly.pdbx_seq_one_letter_code
_entity_poly.pdbx_strand_id
1 'polypeptide(L)'
;MTKKQKKMLYRILIAAALFLAAKFVPLPPLLSTLLYFIAYFTVGYDILHKAWKGICNRRVFDENFLMAVATVGAIALAVYEKSGDYAEAVAVMLFYQIGELFQSCAVGKSRRSITALMDIRPDYANIERDGKLEQVDPDEVEVGTVITVQPGEKIPIDGEIVEGTSALNTAALTGESLPRDVTPGDEVISGCINMTGVLKVRTTKAFGESTVSKILELMENSSSHKSRSENFISRFARVYTPAVCYGALALAVLPPLFNLISGAPTVWGVWVYRALTFLVISCPCALVISIPLSFFAGLGGASREGILIKGSNYLETLSKTKTVVFDKTGTLTQGVFEVTGVHHSPMEERKLLAYAALAECASSHPISKSLQKACGGKLDRSRVMDIEERSGRGVVATVDGHSVAAGNSRLMEELGISWQECRSVGTIVHMAVDGAYAGHIVISDVVKPDAREAIAALRRAGVRKTVMLTGDMQKVAAKVAEELGVDDFRAELLPADKVSEVERLLGEKGSGECLAFVGDGINDAPVLSRADIGIAMGAMGSDAAIEAADVVLMDDDPMKIAKGIRISRKCLRIVYENIVFALGIKALCLVLGALGLANMWAAIFADVGVMVLAVLNAIRALRTSKN
;
A
#
# COMPACT_ATOMS: atom_id res chain seq x y z
N MET A 1 16.26 12.65 15.76
CA MET A 1 15.88 12.15 17.11
C MET A 1 14.87 13.09 17.75
N THR A 2 13.77 12.55 18.27
CA THR A 2 12.74 13.31 19.02
C THR A 2 13.27 13.76 20.39
N LYS A 3 12.59 14.74 21.03
CA LYS A 3 12.94 15.18 22.41
C LYS A 3 12.97 13.98 23.39
N LYS A 4 12.03 13.03 23.25
CA LYS A 4 11.96 11.82 24.07
C LYS A 4 13.16 10.88 23.86
N GLN A 5 13.57 10.66 22.61
CA GLN A 5 14.75 9.86 22.26
C GLN A 5 16.06 10.48 22.77
N LYS A 6 16.21 11.81 22.68
CA LYS A 6 17.35 12.51 23.24
C LYS A 6 17.45 12.35 24.76
N LYS A 7 16.31 12.51 25.46
CA LYS A 7 16.26 12.29 26.92
C LYS A 7 16.66 10.85 27.32
N MET A 8 16.21 9.85 26.57
CA MET A 8 16.56 8.45 26.77
C MET A 8 18.06 8.20 26.53
N LEU A 9 18.63 8.77 25.45
CA LEU A 9 20.05 8.69 25.18
C LEU A 9 20.90 9.28 26.31
N TYR A 10 20.56 10.47 26.83
CA TYR A 10 21.28 11.08 27.96
C TYR A 10 21.23 10.21 29.21
N ARG A 11 20.07 9.59 29.51
CA ARG A 11 19.95 8.66 30.66
C ARG A 11 20.85 7.44 30.48
N ILE A 12 20.89 6.84 29.28
CA ILE A 12 21.77 5.73 28.96
C ILE A 12 23.23 6.12 29.12
N LEU A 13 23.65 7.27 28.62
CA LEU A 13 25.03 7.75 28.73
C LEU A 13 25.45 8.00 30.19
N ILE A 14 24.59 8.64 30.97
CA ILE A 14 24.85 8.86 32.42
C ILE A 14 24.95 7.54 33.15
N ALA A 15 24.03 6.61 32.97
CA ALA A 15 24.03 5.31 33.60
C ALA A 15 25.25 4.48 33.18
N ALA A 16 25.65 4.53 31.90
CA ALA A 16 26.84 3.87 31.40
C ALA A 16 28.12 4.44 32.03
N ALA A 17 28.24 5.75 32.18
CA ALA A 17 29.37 6.39 32.84
C ALA A 17 29.47 5.99 34.33
N LEU A 18 28.35 6.00 35.05
CA LEU A 18 28.28 5.57 36.44
C LEU A 18 28.64 4.06 36.61
N PHE A 19 28.14 3.22 35.68
CA PHE A 19 28.45 1.79 35.65
C PHE A 19 29.95 1.54 35.40
N LEU A 20 30.55 2.21 34.43
CA LEU A 20 31.97 2.09 34.13
C LEU A 20 32.84 2.63 35.31
N ALA A 21 32.44 3.72 35.92
CA ALA A 21 33.11 4.25 37.12
C ALA A 21 33.05 3.24 38.28
N ALA A 22 31.88 2.66 38.57
CA ALA A 22 31.70 1.66 39.61
C ALA A 22 32.52 0.38 39.36
N LYS A 23 32.74 -0.01 38.10
CA LYS A 23 33.42 -1.25 37.72
C LYS A 23 34.94 -1.12 37.63
N PHE A 24 35.45 0.01 37.10
CA PHE A 24 36.87 0.14 36.76
C PHE A 24 37.65 1.07 37.69
N VAL A 25 36.98 1.93 38.46
CA VAL A 25 37.66 2.79 39.43
C VAL A 25 37.74 2.03 40.78
N PRO A 26 38.91 1.93 41.43
CA PRO A 26 39.04 1.30 42.75
C PRO A 26 38.39 2.19 43.83
N LEU A 27 37.10 1.96 44.07
CA LEU A 27 36.29 2.71 45.03
C LEU A 27 36.00 1.87 46.27
N PRO A 28 35.77 2.50 47.44
CA PRO A 28 35.28 1.79 48.62
C PRO A 28 34.01 0.99 48.28
N PRO A 29 33.84 -0.24 48.84
CA PRO A 29 32.72 -1.12 48.49
C PRO A 29 31.35 -0.46 48.62
N LEU A 30 31.16 0.36 49.65
CA LEU A 30 29.89 1.08 49.85
C LEU A 30 29.61 2.10 48.74
N LEU A 31 30.62 2.81 48.27
CA LEU A 31 30.48 3.82 47.21
C LEU A 31 30.23 3.15 45.83
N SER A 32 30.92 2.05 45.55
CA SER A 32 30.70 1.24 44.34
C SER A 32 29.28 0.71 44.30
N THR A 33 28.77 0.13 45.41
CA THR A 33 27.38 -0.32 45.54
C THR A 33 26.38 0.82 45.28
N LEU A 34 26.61 1.97 45.89
CA LEU A 34 25.75 3.16 45.71
C LEU A 34 25.70 3.60 44.24
N LEU A 35 26.85 3.61 43.55
CA LEU A 35 26.91 3.97 42.12
C LEU A 35 26.14 2.96 41.23
N TYR A 36 26.22 1.64 41.52
CA TYR A 36 25.43 0.65 40.82
C TYR A 36 23.92 0.88 40.98
N PHE A 37 23.46 1.17 42.22
CA PHE A 37 22.05 1.48 42.46
C PHE A 37 21.60 2.76 41.77
N ILE A 38 22.40 3.85 41.79
CA ILE A 38 22.10 5.09 41.10
C ILE A 38 22.00 4.82 39.58
N ALA A 39 22.97 4.09 39.02
CA ALA A 39 22.95 3.72 37.60
C ALA A 39 21.70 2.90 37.26
N TYR A 40 21.36 1.89 38.08
CA TYR A 40 20.19 1.02 37.90
C TYR A 40 18.88 1.82 37.87
N PHE A 41 18.65 2.70 38.87
CA PHE A 41 17.43 3.52 38.92
C PHE A 41 17.41 4.60 37.85
N THR A 42 18.55 5.16 37.47
CA THR A 42 18.62 6.15 36.36
C THR A 42 18.17 5.56 35.05
N VAL A 43 18.57 4.33 34.72
CA VAL A 43 18.24 3.68 33.46
C VAL A 43 16.94 2.90 33.54
N GLY A 44 16.58 2.30 34.70
CA GLY A 44 15.48 1.35 34.84
C GLY A 44 14.16 1.91 35.34
N TYR A 45 14.12 3.18 35.79
CA TYR A 45 12.93 3.77 36.42
C TYR A 45 11.63 3.60 35.59
N ASP A 46 11.68 3.86 34.30
CA ASP A 46 10.51 3.76 33.42
C ASP A 46 10.04 2.30 33.21
N ILE A 47 10.96 1.36 33.16
CA ILE A 47 10.66 -0.09 33.03
C ILE A 47 10.00 -0.59 34.32
N LEU A 48 10.60 -0.27 35.48
CA LEU A 48 10.03 -0.63 36.79
C LEU A 48 8.64 0.00 36.99
N HIS A 49 8.45 1.27 36.59
CA HIS A 49 7.16 1.95 36.67
C HIS A 49 6.11 1.30 35.74
N LYS A 50 6.50 0.95 34.50
CA LYS A 50 5.60 0.25 33.56
C LYS A 50 5.24 -1.15 34.08
N ALA A 51 6.21 -1.91 34.58
CA ALA A 51 5.97 -3.22 35.17
C ALA A 51 5.00 -3.14 36.37
N TRP A 52 5.20 -2.19 37.27
CA TRP A 52 4.29 -1.95 38.39
C TRP A 52 2.87 -1.59 37.93
N LYS A 53 2.75 -0.67 36.97
CA LYS A 53 1.48 -0.30 36.38
C LYS A 53 0.80 -1.48 35.67
N GLY A 54 1.57 -2.36 35.03
CA GLY A 54 1.10 -3.60 34.42
C GLY A 54 0.48 -4.55 35.44
N ILE A 55 1.14 -4.74 36.59
CA ILE A 55 0.65 -5.55 37.71
C ILE A 55 -0.67 -4.97 38.25
N CYS A 56 -0.71 -3.66 38.51
CA CYS A 56 -1.92 -2.99 39.00
C CYS A 56 -3.12 -3.11 38.03
N ASN A 57 -2.85 -3.11 36.72
CA ASN A 57 -3.87 -3.23 35.67
C ASN A 57 -4.16 -4.69 35.25
N ARG A 58 -3.74 -5.69 36.05
CA ARG A 58 -3.88 -7.14 35.76
C ARG A 58 -3.29 -7.61 34.43
N ARG A 59 -2.32 -6.88 33.89
CA ARG A 59 -1.52 -7.26 32.71
C ARG A 59 -0.11 -7.62 33.19
N VAL A 60 -0.01 -8.73 33.93
CA VAL A 60 1.23 -9.09 34.65
C VAL A 60 2.32 -9.61 33.71
N PHE A 61 1.95 -10.35 32.66
CA PHE A 61 2.93 -11.03 31.80
C PHE A 61 3.26 -10.19 30.56
N ASP A 62 4.02 -9.10 30.75
CA ASP A 62 4.59 -8.32 29.65
C ASP A 62 6.13 -8.32 29.71
N GLU A 63 6.77 -7.77 28.68
CA GLU A 63 8.23 -7.68 28.58
C GLU A 63 8.86 -6.85 29.71
N ASN A 64 8.19 -5.78 30.16
CA ASN A 64 8.68 -4.94 31.24
C ASN A 64 8.66 -5.70 32.58
N PHE A 65 7.64 -6.54 32.80
CA PHE A 65 7.55 -7.40 33.96
C PHE A 65 8.70 -8.44 33.99
N LEU A 66 8.95 -9.12 32.86
CA LEU A 66 10.06 -10.08 32.75
C LEU A 66 11.40 -9.44 33.12
N MET A 67 11.68 -8.27 32.53
CA MET A 67 12.92 -7.53 32.78
C MET A 67 13.03 -7.03 34.22
N ALA A 68 11.92 -6.53 34.78
CA ALA A 68 11.89 -6.09 36.19
C ALA A 68 12.16 -7.27 37.15
N VAL A 69 11.48 -8.41 36.96
CA VAL A 69 11.67 -9.61 37.81
C VAL A 69 13.11 -10.14 37.69
N ALA A 70 13.63 -10.20 36.47
CA ALA A 70 15.00 -10.71 36.24
C ALA A 70 16.05 -9.82 36.90
N THR A 71 15.96 -8.50 36.76
CA THR A 71 16.96 -7.56 37.27
C THR A 71 16.84 -7.33 38.79
N VAL A 72 15.62 -7.21 39.32
CA VAL A 72 15.39 -7.14 40.78
C VAL A 72 15.79 -8.47 41.44
N GLY A 73 15.45 -9.59 40.80
CA GLY A 73 15.86 -10.92 41.27
C GLY A 73 17.38 -11.10 41.31
N ALA A 74 18.10 -10.61 40.29
CA ALA A 74 19.56 -10.64 40.26
C ALA A 74 20.18 -9.79 41.40
N ILE A 75 19.63 -8.60 41.66
CA ILE A 75 20.05 -7.77 42.81
C ILE A 75 19.79 -8.50 44.14
N ALA A 76 18.59 -9.08 44.31
CA ALA A 76 18.22 -9.80 45.50
C ALA A 76 19.13 -11.02 45.75
N LEU A 77 19.49 -11.75 44.68
CA LEU A 77 20.40 -12.87 44.73
C LEU A 77 21.82 -12.41 45.14
N ALA A 78 22.32 -11.33 44.54
CA ALA A 78 23.64 -10.77 44.90
C ALA A 78 23.71 -10.29 46.36
N VAL A 79 22.62 -9.77 46.92
CA VAL A 79 22.49 -9.43 48.35
C VAL A 79 22.46 -10.69 49.21
N TYR A 80 21.69 -11.70 48.81
CA TYR A 80 21.58 -12.97 49.56
C TYR A 80 22.91 -13.71 49.63
N GLU A 81 23.63 -13.82 48.54
CA GLU A 81 24.93 -14.47 48.42
C GLU A 81 26.07 -13.61 48.96
N LYS A 82 25.83 -12.35 49.31
CA LYS A 82 26.82 -11.35 49.70
C LYS A 82 27.97 -11.21 48.69
N SER A 83 27.67 -11.47 47.40
CA SER A 83 28.67 -11.43 46.34
C SER A 83 29.05 -10.00 45.97
N GLY A 84 28.15 -9.04 46.17
CA GLY A 84 28.34 -7.64 45.77
C GLY A 84 28.32 -7.45 44.24
N ASP A 85 27.95 -8.45 43.47
CA ASP A 85 27.95 -8.40 41.99
C ASP A 85 26.65 -7.86 41.43
N TYR A 86 26.46 -6.54 41.59
CA TYR A 86 25.30 -5.81 41.02
C TYR A 86 25.51 -5.46 39.57
N ALA A 87 26.70 -5.68 39.02
CA ALA A 87 27.05 -5.26 37.65
C ALA A 87 26.17 -5.91 36.60
N GLU A 88 25.80 -7.19 36.78
CA GLU A 88 24.94 -7.89 35.82
C GLU A 88 23.55 -7.26 35.69
N ALA A 89 22.90 -6.96 36.83
CA ALA A 89 21.56 -6.36 36.82
C ALA A 89 21.55 -4.97 36.14
N VAL A 90 22.58 -4.15 36.41
CA VAL A 90 22.71 -2.82 35.75
C VAL A 90 22.98 -2.98 34.28
N ALA A 91 23.85 -3.92 33.89
CA ALA A 91 24.16 -4.19 32.49
C ALA A 91 22.92 -4.65 31.70
N VAL A 92 22.12 -5.59 32.25
CA VAL A 92 20.85 -6.04 31.66
C VAL A 92 19.96 -4.85 31.34
N MET A 93 19.74 -4.00 32.36
CA MET A 93 18.86 -2.85 32.22
C MET A 93 19.40 -1.82 31.21
N LEU A 94 20.72 -1.63 31.17
CA LEU A 94 21.39 -0.72 30.26
C LEU A 94 21.31 -1.19 28.80
N PHE A 95 21.60 -2.46 28.54
CA PHE A 95 21.48 -3.03 27.19
C PHE A 95 20.04 -3.07 26.71
N TYR A 96 19.09 -3.38 27.58
CA TYR A 96 17.68 -3.32 27.25
C TYR A 96 17.26 -1.91 26.81
N GLN A 97 17.68 -0.87 27.56
CA GLN A 97 17.37 0.52 27.20
C GLN A 97 18.07 0.97 25.90
N ILE A 98 19.28 0.47 25.62
CA ILE A 98 19.95 0.69 24.32
C ILE A 98 19.09 0.07 23.20
N GLY A 99 18.58 -1.15 23.42
CA GLY A 99 17.68 -1.81 22.49
C GLY A 99 16.39 -1.02 22.25
N GLU A 100 15.73 -0.55 23.32
CA GLU A 100 14.53 0.31 23.23
C GLU A 100 14.79 1.61 22.48
N LEU A 101 15.94 2.25 22.72
CA LEU A 101 16.33 3.46 21.98
C LEU A 101 16.52 3.16 20.49
N PHE A 102 17.23 2.08 20.16
CA PHE A 102 17.46 1.66 18.77
C PHE A 102 16.14 1.36 18.07
N GLN A 103 15.23 0.62 18.72
CA GLN A 103 13.87 0.36 18.27
C GLN A 103 13.12 1.66 17.97
N SER A 104 13.08 2.59 18.94
CA SER A 104 12.39 3.87 18.80
C SER A 104 12.93 4.69 17.63
N CYS A 105 14.26 4.65 17.40
CA CYS A 105 14.90 5.31 16.26
C CYS A 105 14.56 4.63 14.93
N ALA A 106 14.57 3.30 14.86
CA ALA A 106 14.28 2.51 13.68
C ALA A 106 12.82 2.67 13.24
N VAL A 107 11.87 2.52 14.19
CA VAL A 107 10.44 2.73 13.95
C VAL A 107 10.17 4.18 13.54
N GLY A 108 10.81 5.15 14.22
CA GLY A 108 10.66 6.56 13.87
C GLY A 108 11.24 6.90 12.50
N LYS A 109 12.28 6.22 12.03
CA LYS A 109 12.82 6.39 10.66
C LYS A 109 11.90 5.77 9.62
N SER A 110 11.36 4.60 9.89
CA SER A 110 10.40 3.93 8.99
C SER A 110 9.10 4.73 8.87
N ARG A 111 8.54 5.20 9.98
CA ARG A 111 7.38 6.09 9.96
C ARG A 111 7.67 7.40 9.22
N ARG A 112 8.84 8.02 9.39
CA ARG A 112 9.22 9.22 8.64
C ARG A 112 9.41 8.97 7.15
N SER A 113 9.77 7.78 6.73
CA SER A 113 9.78 7.44 5.30
C SER A 113 8.37 7.37 4.71
N ILE A 114 7.37 7.02 5.52
CA ILE A 114 5.94 7.14 5.18
C ILE A 114 5.49 8.61 5.29
N THR A 115 5.94 9.34 6.32
CA THR A 115 5.65 10.77 6.51
C THR A 115 6.32 11.65 5.44
N ALA A 116 7.44 11.23 4.82
CA ALA A 116 8.00 11.92 3.66
C ALA A 116 7.12 11.77 2.39
N LEU A 117 6.23 10.76 2.37
CA LEU A 117 5.11 10.68 1.43
C LEU A 117 3.93 11.57 1.91
N MET A 118 3.81 11.86 3.21
CA MET A 118 2.88 12.86 3.76
C MET A 118 3.34 14.31 3.49
N ASP A 119 4.57 14.50 3.00
CA ASP A 119 5.07 15.81 2.54
C ASP A 119 4.43 16.24 1.21
N ILE A 120 3.48 15.44 0.68
CA ILE A 120 2.57 15.84 -0.41
C ILE A 120 1.46 16.80 0.07
N ARG A 121 1.15 16.86 1.37
CA ARG A 121 0.13 17.79 1.88
C ARG A 121 0.57 19.23 1.59
N PRO A 122 -0.25 20.04 0.94
CA PRO A 122 -0.04 21.46 0.80
C PRO A 122 -0.25 22.19 2.13
N ASP A 123 0.62 23.14 2.43
CA ASP A 123 0.53 23.90 3.69
C ASP A 123 -0.44 25.09 3.58
N TYR A 124 -0.68 25.60 2.36
CA TYR A 124 -1.53 26.76 2.08
C TYR A 124 -2.08 26.73 0.65
N ALA A 125 -3.10 27.54 0.40
CA ALA A 125 -3.61 27.90 -0.91
C ALA A 125 -3.51 29.41 -1.12
N ASN A 126 -3.15 29.86 -2.34
CA ASN A 126 -3.15 31.30 -2.65
C ASN A 126 -4.47 31.65 -3.35
N ILE A 127 -5.23 32.57 -2.76
CA ILE A 127 -6.47 33.13 -3.33
C ILE A 127 -6.24 34.60 -3.67
N GLU A 128 -6.80 35.06 -4.79
CA GLU A 128 -6.75 36.46 -5.15
C GLU A 128 -7.95 37.20 -4.53
N ARG A 129 -7.69 38.11 -3.56
CA ARG A 129 -8.66 39.01 -2.97
C ARG A 129 -8.21 40.46 -3.19
N ASP A 130 -9.07 41.29 -3.74
CA ASP A 130 -8.80 42.69 -4.02
C ASP A 130 -7.49 42.96 -4.82
N GLY A 131 -7.17 42.04 -5.76
CA GLY A 131 -5.96 42.12 -6.59
C GLY A 131 -4.66 41.77 -5.85
N LYS A 132 -4.73 41.21 -4.65
CA LYS A 132 -3.58 40.71 -3.89
C LYS A 132 -3.74 39.19 -3.63
N LEU A 133 -2.60 38.49 -3.72
CA LEU A 133 -2.54 37.07 -3.33
C LEU A 133 -2.50 36.98 -1.80
N GLU A 134 -3.46 36.30 -1.24
CA GLU A 134 -3.56 35.98 0.18
C GLU A 134 -3.36 34.48 0.38
N GLN A 135 -2.50 34.09 1.32
CA GLN A 135 -2.32 32.69 1.71
C GLN A 135 -3.36 32.33 2.77
N VAL A 136 -4.16 31.32 2.47
CA VAL A 136 -5.21 30.78 3.35
C VAL A 136 -4.97 29.31 3.63
N ASP A 137 -5.56 28.79 4.70
CA ASP A 137 -5.58 27.34 4.94
C ASP A 137 -6.41 26.65 3.83
N PRO A 138 -5.91 25.58 3.21
CA PRO A 138 -6.68 24.85 2.21
C PRO A 138 -8.07 24.38 2.68
N ASP A 139 -8.24 24.13 3.97
CA ASP A 139 -9.53 23.76 4.56
C ASP A 139 -10.59 24.90 4.50
N GLU A 140 -10.15 26.16 4.31
CA GLU A 140 -11.04 27.33 4.20
C GLU A 140 -11.45 27.65 2.75
N VAL A 141 -10.94 26.90 1.77
CA VAL A 141 -11.21 27.15 0.35
C VAL A 141 -12.50 26.44 -0.08
N GLU A 142 -13.50 27.22 -0.51
CA GLU A 142 -14.76 26.68 -1.01
C GLU A 142 -14.61 26.12 -2.44
N VAL A 143 -15.47 25.15 -2.77
CA VAL A 143 -15.56 24.57 -4.12
C VAL A 143 -15.96 25.66 -5.13
N GLY A 144 -15.28 25.70 -6.29
CA GLY A 144 -15.47 26.71 -7.32
C GLY A 144 -14.57 27.95 -7.17
N THR A 145 -13.82 28.09 -6.07
CA THR A 145 -12.84 29.16 -5.87
C THR A 145 -11.68 29.01 -6.85
N VAL A 146 -11.20 30.14 -7.39
CA VAL A 146 -10.00 30.16 -8.25
C VAL A 146 -8.77 30.38 -7.37
N ILE A 147 -7.90 29.40 -7.33
CA ILE A 147 -6.63 29.44 -6.63
C ILE A 147 -5.48 29.71 -7.60
N THR A 148 -4.45 30.39 -7.16
CA THR A 148 -3.24 30.67 -7.95
C THR A 148 -2.10 29.80 -7.46
N VAL A 149 -1.48 29.01 -8.35
CA VAL A 149 -0.36 28.13 -8.04
C VAL A 149 0.89 28.61 -8.78
N GLN A 150 1.90 29.04 -8.03
CA GLN A 150 3.15 29.54 -8.58
C GLN A 150 4.14 28.39 -8.90
N PRO A 151 5.14 28.61 -9.78
CA PRO A 151 6.20 27.65 -9.99
C PRO A 151 6.92 27.26 -8.69
N GLY A 152 7.10 25.96 -8.47
CA GLY A 152 7.64 25.38 -7.24
C GLY A 152 6.62 25.10 -6.15
N GLU A 153 5.38 25.55 -6.27
CA GLU A 153 4.32 25.29 -5.30
C GLU A 153 3.58 23.99 -5.61
N LYS A 154 3.01 23.39 -4.56
CA LYS A 154 2.11 22.24 -4.68
C LYS A 154 0.69 22.72 -5.02
N ILE A 155 -0.01 22.00 -5.86
CA ILE A 155 -1.44 22.22 -6.10
C ILE A 155 -2.19 21.86 -4.81
N PRO A 156 -2.92 22.79 -4.18
CA PRO A 156 -3.50 22.53 -2.86
C PRO A 156 -4.77 21.68 -2.91
N ILE A 157 -5.60 21.84 -3.93
CA ILE A 157 -6.90 21.18 -4.05
C ILE A 157 -7.10 20.74 -5.50
N ASP A 158 -7.81 19.63 -5.72
CA ASP A 158 -8.16 19.15 -7.06
C ASP A 158 -9.01 20.19 -7.80
N GLY A 159 -8.76 20.38 -9.09
CA GLY A 159 -9.45 21.39 -9.87
C GLY A 159 -9.18 21.32 -11.37
N GLU A 160 -9.73 22.30 -12.10
CA GLU A 160 -9.57 22.50 -13.53
C GLU A 160 -8.78 23.78 -13.80
N ILE A 161 -7.83 23.74 -14.71
CA ILE A 161 -7.04 24.91 -15.10
C ILE A 161 -7.92 25.88 -15.88
N VAL A 162 -8.04 27.11 -15.37
CA VAL A 162 -8.78 28.20 -16.04
C VAL A 162 -7.84 29.06 -16.88
N GLU A 163 -6.61 29.28 -16.40
CA GLU A 163 -5.63 30.16 -17.04
C GLU A 163 -4.20 29.66 -16.76
N GLY A 164 -3.34 29.80 -17.74
CA GLY A 164 -1.93 29.43 -17.63
C GLY A 164 -1.59 28.09 -18.29
N THR A 165 -0.31 27.89 -18.57
CA THR A 165 0.25 26.63 -19.07
C THR A 165 1.51 26.29 -18.27
N SER A 166 1.70 25.03 -17.92
CA SER A 166 2.87 24.59 -17.15
C SER A 166 3.16 23.11 -17.36
N ALA A 167 4.25 22.64 -16.76
CA ALA A 167 4.54 21.23 -16.56
C ALA A 167 4.35 20.89 -15.07
N LEU A 168 3.67 19.78 -14.78
CA LEU A 168 3.43 19.29 -13.43
C LEU A 168 4.34 18.10 -13.12
N ASN A 169 5.02 18.16 -11.99
CA ASN A 169 5.73 17.01 -11.46
C ASN A 169 4.77 16.17 -10.60
N THR A 170 4.43 14.99 -11.09
CA THR A 170 3.52 14.03 -10.44
C THR A 170 4.27 12.93 -9.67
N ALA A 171 5.61 12.94 -9.67
CA ALA A 171 6.46 11.85 -9.15
C ALA A 171 6.16 11.48 -7.68
N ALA A 172 5.74 12.45 -6.86
CA ALA A 172 5.39 12.21 -5.46
C ALA A 172 4.11 11.37 -5.29
N LEU A 173 3.21 11.40 -6.28
CA LEU A 173 1.92 10.70 -6.28
C LEU A 173 2.00 9.41 -7.10
N THR A 174 2.43 9.51 -8.36
CA THR A 174 2.40 8.39 -9.31
C THR A 174 3.71 7.59 -9.33
N GLY A 175 4.81 8.16 -8.86
CA GLY A 175 6.15 7.58 -9.00
C GLY A 175 6.78 7.79 -10.39
N GLU A 176 6.08 8.47 -11.31
CA GLU A 176 6.58 8.80 -12.65
C GLU A 176 7.53 9.99 -12.60
N SER A 177 8.69 9.86 -13.24
CA SER A 177 9.70 10.93 -13.24
C SER A 177 9.51 11.94 -14.36
N LEU A 178 8.66 11.67 -15.34
CA LEU A 178 8.39 12.57 -16.47
C LEU A 178 7.32 13.59 -16.07
N PRO A 179 7.59 14.90 -16.22
CA PRO A 179 6.59 15.92 -16.01
C PRO A 179 5.44 15.81 -17.03
N ARG A 180 4.23 16.12 -16.60
CA ARG A 180 3.03 16.18 -17.44
C ARG A 180 2.78 17.64 -17.83
N ASP A 181 2.73 17.94 -19.13
CA ASP A 181 2.32 19.25 -19.63
C ASP A 181 0.81 19.44 -19.44
N VAL A 182 0.42 20.65 -19.04
CA VAL A 182 -0.98 21.02 -18.76
C VAL A 182 -1.34 22.39 -19.34
N THR A 183 -2.59 22.49 -19.80
CA THR A 183 -3.17 23.65 -20.47
C THR A 183 -4.56 23.97 -19.90
N PRO A 184 -5.13 25.17 -20.20
CA PRO A 184 -6.50 25.47 -19.77
C PRO A 184 -7.51 24.44 -20.24
N GLY A 185 -8.39 23.99 -19.33
CA GLY A 185 -9.36 22.91 -19.51
C GLY A 185 -8.87 21.55 -19.03
N ASP A 186 -7.58 21.41 -18.66
CA ASP A 186 -7.07 20.16 -18.09
C ASP A 186 -7.39 20.06 -16.60
N GLU A 187 -7.75 18.84 -16.16
CA GLU A 187 -7.91 18.54 -14.74
C GLU A 187 -6.54 18.35 -14.07
N VAL A 188 -6.40 18.93 -12.88
CA VAL A 188 -5.23 18.83 -12.04
C VAL A 188 -5.59 18.34 -10.64
N ILE A 189 -4.67 17.58 -10.05
CA ILE A 189 -4.85 16.96 -8.75
C ILE A 189 -3.94 17.59 -7.70
N SER A 190 -4.45 17.64 -6.48
CA SER A 190 -3.70 18.11 -5.31
C SER A 190 -2.43 17.29 -5.09
N GLY A 191 -1.38 17.95 -4.59
CA GLY A 191 -0.08 17.33 -4.31
C GLY A 191 0.91 17.29 -5.47
N CYS A 192 0.49 17.54 -6.72
CA CYS A 192 1.41 17.78 -7.84
C CYS A 192 2.16 19.10 -7.64
N ILE A 193 3.43 19.13 -8.05
CA ILE A 193 4.25 20.36 -7.98
C ILE A 193 4.23 21.05 -9.33
N ASN A 194 3.81 22.31 -9.33
CA ASN A 194 3.86 23.17 -10.49
C ASN A 194 5.33 23.56 -10.80
N MET A 195 5.78 23.38 -12.05
CA MET A 195 7.20 23.53 -12.38
C MET A 195 7.58 24.86 -13.06
N THR A 196 6.78 25.33 -14.03
CA THR A 196 7.26 26.38 -14.95
C THR A 196 6.40 27.62 -15.00
N GLY A 197 5.11 27.52 -15.24
CA GLY A 197 4.18 28.66 -15.41
C GLY A 197 3.32 28.90 -14.19
N VAL A 198 2.73 30.09 -14.07
CA VAL A 198 1.68 30.35 -13.08
C VAL A 198 0.37 29.75 -13.58
N LEU A 199 -0.30 28.98 -12.72
CA LEU A 199 -1.58 28.36 -13.02
C LEU A 199 -2.68 29.00 -12.18
N LYS A 200 -3.82 29.29 -12.79
CA LYS A 200 -5.07 29.58 -12.09
C LYS A 200 -5.97 28.35 -12.21
N VAL A 201 -6.31 27.76 -11.07
CA VAL A 201 -7.06 26.51 -10.97
C VAL A 201 -8.38 26.78 -10.26
N ARG A 202 -9.48 26.41 -10.86
CA ARG A 202 -10.80 26.42 -10.22
C ARG A 202 -10.98 25.12 -9.47
N THR A 203 -11.19 25.19 -8.16
CA THR A 203 -11.37 24.02 -7.31
C THR A 203 -12.67 23.28 -7.68
N THR A 204 -12.58 21.95 -7.80
CA THR A 204 -13.73 21.06 -8.10
C THR A 204 -14.18 20.28 -6.86
N LYS A 205 -13.36 20.21 -5.83
CA LYS A 205 -13.63 19.50 -4.58
C LYS A 205 -13.27 20.36 -3.36
N ALA A 206 -13.80 20.01 -2.19
CA ALA A 206 -13.31 20.54 -0.91
C ALA A 206 -11.95 19.90 -0.58
N PHE A 207 -11.13 20.56 0.25
CA PHE A 207 -9.79 20.04 0.60
C PHE A 207 -9.85 18.66 1.25
N GLY A 208 -10.79 18.40 2.17
CA GLY A 208 -10.97 17.08 2.79
C GLY A 208 -11.34 15.96 1.81
N GLU A 209 -11.92 16.29 0.66
CA GLU A 209 -12.27 15.37 -0.43
C GLU A 209 -11.22 15.32 -1.54
N SER A 210 -10.14 16.11 -1.43
CA SER A 210 -9.06 16.15 -2.40
C SER A 210 -8.29 14.84 -2.45
N THR A 211 -7.67 14.56 -3.59
CA THR A 211 -6.88 13.34 -3.81
C THR A 211 -5.79 13.16 -2.75
N VAL A 212 -5.09 14.23 -2.37
CA VAL A 212 -4.06 14.17 -1.31
C VAL A 212 -4.68 13.81 0.04
N SER A 213 -5.79 14.43 0.42
CA SER A 213 -6.44 14.16 1.72
C SER A 213 -6.88 12.71 1.82
N LYS A 214 -7.45 12.14 0.76
CA LYS A 214 -7.84 10.72 0.70
C LYS A 214 -6.64 9.78 0.76
N ILE A 215 -5.56 10.08 0.05
CA ILE A 215 -4.33 9.29 0.12
C ILE A 215 -3.78 9.28 1.56
N LEU A 216 -3.74 10.45 2.21
CA LEU A 216 -3.25 10.57 3.58
C LEU A 216 -4.13 9.78 4.57
N GLU A 217 -5.44 9.88 4.44
CA GLU A 217 -6.40 9.11 5.25
C GLU A 217 -6.21 7.59 5.06
N LEU A 218 -6.09 7.12 3.82
CA LEU A 218 -5.84 5.71 3.53
C LEU A 218 -4.51 5.23 4.12
N MET A 219 -3.46 6.05 4.07
CA MET A 219 -2.17 5.73 4.66
C MET A 219 -2.22 5.71 6.19
N GLU A 220 -2.95 6.60 6.82
CA GLU A 220 -3.14 6.63 8.27
C GLU A 220 -3.96 5.43 8.75
N ASN A 221 -5.04 5.11 8.06
CA ASN A 221 -5.91 3.97 8.35
C ASN A 221 -5.25 2.62 8.02
N SER A 222 -4.24 2.58 7.14
CA SER A 222 -3.54 1.33 6.78
C SER A 222 -2.89 0.63 7.96
N SER A 223 -2.58 1.35 9.04
CA SER A 223 -2.02 0.79 10.27
C SER A 223 -3.04 0.03 11.12
N SER A 224 -4.33 0.18 10.88
CA SER A 224 -5.42 -0.47 11.63
C SER A 224 -5.67 -1.92 11.18
N HIS A 225 -5.41 -2.24 9.91
CA HIS A 225 -5.64 -3.55 9.30
C HIS A 225 -4.41 -4.47 9.43
N LYS A 226 -4.31 -5.17 10.58
CA LYS A 226 -3.18 -6.05 10.90
C LYS A 226 -3.21 -7.34 10.09
N SER A 227 -2.04 -7.76 9.59
CA SER A 227 -1.84 -9.03 8.92
C SER A 227 -2.07 -10.24 9.83
N ARG A 228 -2.25 -11.43 9.22
CA ARG A 228 -2.29 -12.69 9.98
C ARG A 228 -1.00 -12.93 10.75
N SER A 229 0.14 -12.54 10.18
CA SER A 229 1.45 -12.67 10.81
C SER A 229 1.57 -11.77 12.05
N GLU A 230 1.07 -10.54 12.02
CA GLU A 230 1.05 -9.64 13.19
C GLU A 230 0.09 -10.14 14.27
N ASN A 231 -1.07 -10.65 13.87
CA ASN A 231 -2.03 -11.27 14.78
C ASN A 231 -1.49 -12.54 15.43
N PHE A 232 -0.74 -13.35 14.67
CA PHE A 232 -0.07 -14.54 15.19
C PHE A 232 0.91 -14.16 16.33
N ILE A 233 1.72 -13.12 16.13
CA ILE A 233 2.68 -12.69 17.15
C ILE A 233 2.00 -12.19 18.40
N SER A 234 0.92 -11.42 18.26
CA SER A 234 0.14 -10.95 19.39
C SER A 234 -0.46 -12.11 20.21
N ARG A 235 -0.91 -13.18 19.53
CA ARG A 235 -1.39 -14.42 20.17
C ARG A 235 -0.24 -15.23 20.77
N PHE A 236 0.85 -15.37 20.04
CA PHE A 236 2.05 -16.07 20.50
C PHE A 236 2.59 -15.46 21.78
N ALA A 237 2.79 -14.14 21.82
CA ALA A 237 3.27 -13.45 23.00
C ALA A 237 2.37 -13.68 24.23
N ARG A 238 1.06 -13.70 24.04
CA ARG A 238 0.08 -13.93 25.11
C ARG A 238 0.18 -15.32 25.75
N VAL A 239 0.57 -16.34 25.00
CA VAL A 239 0.73 -17.71 25.50
C VAL A 239 2.17 -17.98 25.93
N TYR A 240 3.13 -17.49 25.16
CA TYR A 240 4.55 -17.70 25.36
C TYR A 240 5.06 -17.09 26.67
N THR A 241 4.69 -15.85 26.98
CA THR A 241 5.22 -15.16 28.18
C THR A 241 4.81 -15.84 29.49
N PRO A 242 3.54 -16.21 29.73
CA PRO A 242 3.19 -17.03 30.89
C PRO A 242 3.91 -18.38 30.95
N ALA A 243 4.00 -19.08 29.81
CA ALA A 243 4.68 -20.38 29.75
C ALA A 243 6.15 -20.27 30.17
N VAL A 244 6.84 -19.23 29.73
CA VAL A 244 8.22 -18.93 30.12
C VAL A 244 8.33 -18.60 31.60
N CYS A 245 7.43 -17.79 32.17
CA CYS A 245 7.43 -17.48 33.60
C CYS A 245 7.25 -18.73 34.44
N TYR A 246 6.31 -19.61 34.07
CA TYR A 246 6.14 -20.89 34.78
C TYR A 246 7.33 -21.82 34.57
N GLY A 247 7.95 -21.84 33.39
CA GLY A 247 9.17 -22.60 33.12
C GLY A 247 10.35 -22.12 33.96
N ALA A 248 10.54 -20.81 34.09
CA ALA A 248 11.57 -20.22 34.96
C ALA A 248 11.33 -20.56 36.44
N LEU A 249 10.08 -20.46 36.90
CA LEU A 249 9.73 -20.85 38.27
C LEU A 249 10.00 -22.34 38.50
N ALA A 250 9.64 -23.20 37.59
CA ALA A 250 9.94 -24.63 37.65
C ALA A 250 11.44 -24.89 37.69
N LEU A 251 12.24 -24.19 36.88
CA LEU A 251 13.70 -24.28 36.86
C LEU A 251 14.33 -23.79 38.16
N ALA A 252 13.74 -22.78 38.82
CA ALA A 252 14.23 -22.27 40.10
C ALA A 252 13.94 -23.24 41.24
N VAL A 253 12.82 -23.98 41.22
CA VAL A 253 12.31 -24.75 42.37
C VAL A 253 12.51 -26.24 42.23
N LEU A 254 12.20 -26.84 41.06
CA LEU A 254 12.19 -28.32 40.92
C LEU A 254 13.57 -28.97 41.09
N PRO A 255 14.66 -28.47 40.49
CA PRO A 255 15.95 -29.11 40.64
C PRO A 255 16.52 -29.05 42.08
N PRO A 256 16.46 -27.88 42.79
CA PRO A 256 16.87 -27.85 44.20
C PRO A 256 16.03 -28.76 45.09
N LEU A 257 14.71 -28.85 44.82
CA LEU A 257 13.83 -29.73 45.59
C LEU A 257 14.15 -31.21 45.33
N PHE A 258 14.44 -31.57 44.06
CA PHE A 258 14.89 -32.93 43.72
C PHE A 258 16.21 -33.28 44.40
N ASN A 259 17.21 -32.36 44.45
CA ASN A 259 18.46 -32.53 45.14
C ASN A 259 18.23 -32.70 46.65
N LEU A 260 17.29 -31.95 47.25
CA LEU A 260 16.94 -32.08 48.67
C LEU A 260 16.38 -33.48 48.98
N ILE A 261 15.49 -34.00 48.11
CA ILE A 261 14.88 -35.32 48.29
C ILE A 261 15.91 -36.44 48.09
N SER A 262 16.83 -36.27 47.13
CA SER A 262 17.90 -37.24 46.83
C SER A 262 19.12 -37.17 47.79
N GLY A 263 19.13 -36.28 48.78
CA GLY A 263 20.25 -36.08 49.70
C GLY A 263 21.50 -35.43 49.10
N ALA A 264 21.36 -34.83 47.89
CA ALA A 264 22.44 -34.09 47.25
C ALA A 264 22.53 -32.66 47.76
N PRO A 265 23.68 -31.98 47.68
CA PRO A 265 23.81 -30.60 48.13
C PRO A 265 22.91 -29.67 47.33
N THR A 266 22.05 -28.93 48.02
CA THR A 266 21.10 -27.98 47.43
C THR A 266 21.77 -26.61 47.27
N VAL A 267 22.02 -26.20 46.01
CA VAL A 267 22.60 -24.89 45.67
C VAL A 267 21.51 -24.04 45.06
N TRP A 268 20.64 -23.44 45.88
CA TRP A 268 19.50 -22.62 45.43
C TRP A 268 19.94 -21.46 44.56
N GLY A 269 21.02 -20.76 44.91
CA GLY A 269 21.49 -19.59 44.17
C GLY A 269 21.77 -19.89 42.70
N VAL A 270 22.41 -21.03 42.40
CA VAL A 270 22.72 -21.43 41.02
C VAL A 270 21.44 -21.62 40.18
N TRP A 271 20.42 -22.25 40.74
CA TRP A 271 19.17 -22.52 40.01
C TRP A 271 18.31 -21.26 39.87
N VAL A 272 18.29 -20.40 40.87
CA VAL A 272 17.66 -19.08 40.80
C VAL A 272 18.37 -18.24 39.73
N TYR A 273 19.70 -18.19 39.71
CA TYR A 273 20.46 -17.48 38.67
C TYR A 273 20.14 -17.99 37.25
N ARG A 274 20.08 -19.33 37.05
CA ARG A 274 19.69 -19.93 35.77
C ARG A 274 18.26 -19.54 35.36
N ALA A 275 17.34 -19.54 36.31
CA ALA A 275 15.96 -19.13 36.08
C ALA A 275 15.85 -17.64 35.68
N LEU A 276 16.61 -16.76 36.36
CA LEU A 276 16.66 -15.33 35.98
C LEU A 276 17.29 -15.12 34.60
N THR A 277 18.37 -15.83 34.29
CA THR A 277 18.98 -15.83 32.94
C THR A 277 18.01 -16.32 31.87
N PHE A 278 17.27 -17.40 32.17
CA PHE A 278 16.22 -17.94 31.30
C PHE A 278 15.12 -16.91 31.03
N LEU A 279 14.69 -16.13 32.04
CA LEU A 279 13.72 -15.04 31.86
C LEU A 279 14.25 -13.94 30.93
N VAL A 280 15.51 -13.52 31.09
CA VAL A 280 16.12 -12.50 30.23
C VAL A 280 16.18 -12.96 28.77
N ILE A 281 16.63 -14.21 28.51
CA ILE A 281 16.69 -14.77 27.15
C ILE A 281 15.32 -14.82 26.50
N SER A 282 14.27 -15.01 27.29
CA SER A 282 12.93 -15.31 26.79
C SER A 282 12.16 -14.11 26.23
N CYS A 283 12.66 -12.87 26.32
CA CYS A 283 11.96 -11.72 25.73
C CYS A 283 11.80 -11.86 24.20
N PRO A 284 10.58 -11.87 23.63
CA PRO A 284 10.40 -11.98 22.19
C PRO A 284 10.60 -10.64 21.45
N CYS A 285 11.48 -9.75 21.98
CA CYS A 285 11.65 -8.36 21.53
C CYS A 285 11.94 -8.24 20.03
N ALA A 286 12.81 -9.11 19.49
CA ALA A 286 13.17 -9.11 18.09
C ALA A 286 11.95 -9.35 17.16
N LEU A 287 11.03 -10.26 17.56
CA LEU A 287 9.83 -10.58 16.77
C LEU A 287 8.79 -9.47 16.82
N VAL A 288 8.50 -8.99 18.03
CA VAL A 288 7.47 -7.96 18.28
C VAL A 288 7.79 -6.67 17.51
N ILE A 289 9.09 -6.40 17.28
CA ILE A 289 9.56 -5.18 16.62
C ILE A 289 9.75 -5.38 15.13
N SER A 290 10.47 -6.43 14.72
CA SER A 290 10.92 -6.57 13.33
C SER A 290 9.78 -6.84 12.36
N ILE A 291 8.70 -7.48 12.80
CA ILE A 291 7.61 -7.87 11.92
C ILE A 291 6.73 -6.69 11.52
N PRO A 292 6.17 -5.89 12.46
CA PRO A 292 5.48 -4.66 12.06
C PRO A 292 6.38 -3.72 11.25
N LEU A 293 7.66 -3.62 11.63
CA LEU A 293 8.61 -2.79 10.90
C LEU A 293 8.82 -3.27 9.46
N SER A 294 8.85 -4.59 9.22
CA SER A 294 8.95 -5.15 7.87
C SER A 294 7.72 -4.80 7.02
N PHE A 295 6.50 -4.90 7.60
CA PHE A 295 5.28 -4.53 6.91
C PHE A 295 5.23 -3.03 6.62
N PHE A 296 5.57 -2.17 7.59
CA PHE A 296 5.66 -0.73 7.35
C PHE A 296 6.69 -0.38 6.27
N ALA A 297 7.81 -1.07 6.25
CA ALA A 297 8.82 -0.90 5.20
C ALA A 297 8.30 -1.36 3.83
N GLY A 298 7.56 -2.46 3.78
CA GLY A 298 6.92 -2.97 2.56
C GLY A 298 5.86 -2.03 2.00
N LEU A 299 4.96 -1.54 2.87
CA LEU A 299 3.93 -0.57 2.52
C LEU A 299 4.55 0.74 2.00
N GLY A 300 5.55 1.28 2.71
CA GLY A 300 6.26 2.48 2.28
C GLY A 300 7.06 2.28 1.00
N GLY A 301 7.59 1.08 0.75
CA GLY A 301 8.24 0.72 -0.51
C GLY A 301 7.27 0.67 -1.68
N ALA A 302 6.07 0.09 -1.49
CA ALA A 302 5.01 0.03 -2.49
C ALA A 302 4.48 1.44 -2.83
N SER A 303 4.23 2.25 -1.82
CA SER A 303 3.73 3.61 -2.00
C SER A 303 4.68 4.50 -2.80
N ARG A 304 6.01 4.36 -2.64
CA ARG A 304 7.01 5.08 -3.46
C ARG A 304 6.96 4.73 -4.95
N GLU A 305 6.40 3.58 -5.26
CA GLU A 305 6.21 3.12 -6.64
C GLU A 305 4.80 3.42 -7.16
N GLY A 306 4.06 4.29 -6.47
CA GLY A 306 2.69 4.63 -6.82
C GLY A 306 1.68 3.51 -6.57
N ILE A 307 1.98 2.56 -5.68
CA ILE A 307 1.11 1.43 -5.31
C ILE A 307 0.67 1.62 -3.87
N LEU A 308 -0.55 2.07 -3.66
CA LEU A 308 -1.12 2.29 -2.34
C LEU A 308 -1.82 1.03 -1.85
N ILE A 309 -1.34 0.45 -0.76
CA ILE A 309 -1.91 -0.75 -0.14
C ILE A 309 -2.53 -0.35 1.20
N LYS A 310 -3.82 -0.60 1.39
CA LYS A 310 -4.61 -0.14 2.56
C LYS A 310 -4.30 -0.85 3.88
N GLY A 311 -3.38 -1.82 3.90
CA GLY A 311 -3.00 -2.49 5.15
C GLY A 311 -2.03 -3.64 4.99
N SER A 312 -1.42 -4.07 6.10
CA SER A 312 -0.49 -5.20 6.11
C SER A 312 -1.16 -6.53 5.78
N ASN A 313 -2.47 -6.70 6.10
CA ASN A 313 -3.26 -7.86 5.69
C ASN A 313 -3.38 -7.96 4.17
N TYR A 314 -3.61 -6.84 3.48
CA TYR A 314 -3.72 -6.80 2.02
C TYR A 314 -2.36 -7.04 1.35
N LEU A 315 -1.27 -6.53 1.94
CA LEU A 315 0.08 -6.85 1.48
C LEU A 315 0.37 -8.36 1.61
N GLU A 316 -0.05 -9.00 2.71
CA GLU A 316 0.05 -10.45 2.88
C GLU A 316 -0.80 -11.21 1.83
N THR A 317 -2.04 -10.78 1.58
CA THR A 317 -2.95 -11.37 0.59
C THR A 317 -2.36 -11.22 -0.83
N LEU A 318 -1.88 -10.02 -1.20
CA LEU A 318 -1.26 -9.76 -2.50
C LEU A 318 -0.04 -10.66 -2.76
N SER A 319 0.74 -10.97 -1.71
CA SER A 319 1.88 -11.89 -1.84
C SER A 319 1.48 -13.31 -2.24
N LYS A 320 0.26 -13.74 -1.85
CA LYS A 320 -0.29 -15.08 -2.10
C LYS A 320 -1.11 -15.17 -3.38
N THR A 321 -1.25 -14.07 -4.11
CA THR A 321 -2.02 -14.03 -5.35
C THR A 321 -1.44 -14.96 -6.40
N LYS A 322 -2.31 -15.85 -6.91
CA LYS A 322 -2.02 -16.84 -7.95
C LYS A 322 -2.94 -16.70 -9.16
N THR A 323 -4.11 -16.12 -8.98
CA THR A 323 -5.06 -15.81 -10.04
C THR A 323 -5.28 -14.32 -10.08
N VAL A 324 -5.21 -13.70 -11.27
CA VAL A 324 -5.52 -12.29 -11.48
C VAL A 324 -6.62 -12.22 -12.53
N VAL A 325 -7.72 -11.58 -12.16
CA VAL A 325 -8.89 -11.36 -13.00
C VAL A 325 -8.94 -9.87 -13.34
N PHE A 326 -9.06 -9.57 -14.61
CA PHE A 326 -9.09 -8.21 -15.12
C PHE A 326 -10.47 -7.87 -15.68
N ASP A 327 -10.97 -6.68 -15.38
CA ASP A 327 -11.90 -6.06 -16.31
C ASP A 327 -11.17 -5.68 -17.59
N LYS A 328 -11.85 -5.62 -18.72
CA LYS A 328 -11.26 -5.21 -19.99
C LYS A 328 -11.15 -3.69 -20.06
N THR A 329 -12.29 -3.00 -19.97
CA THR A 329 -12.44 -1.58 -20.28
C THR A 329 -11.82 -0.69 -19.18
N GLY A 330 -10.99 0.29 -19.57
CA GLY A 330 -10.32 1.17 -18.60
C GLY A 330 -9.20 0.49 -17.79
N THR A 331 -9.04 -0.84 -17.89
CA THR A 331 -8.04 -1.62 -17.15
C THR A 331 -6.94 -2.16 -18.06
N LEU A 332 -7.28 -3.02 -19.01
CA LEU A 332 -6.35 -3.52 -20.05
C LEU A 332 -6.39 -2.66 -21.32
N THR A 333 -7.43 -1.85 -21.45
CA THR A 333 -7.61 -0.86 -22.51
C THR A 333 -7.61 0.55 -21.91
N GLN A 334 -7.47 1.55 -22.77
CA GLN A 334 -7.43 2.96 -22.35
C GLN A 334 -8.81 3.52 -21.99
N GLY A 335 -9.91 2.77 -22.24
CA GLY A 335 -11.27 3.28 -22.12
C GLY A 335 -11.59 4.36 -23.15
N VAL A 336 -10.73 4.54 -24.14
CA VAL A 336 -10.87 5.49 -25.22
C VAL A 336 -11.20 4.73 -26.49
N PHE A 337 -12.35 5.05 -27.06
CA PHE A 337 -12.77 4.50 -28.33
C PHE A 337 -12.09 5.25 -29.47
N GLU A 338 -11.48 4.54 -30.41
CA GLU A 338 -10.88 5.13 -31.61
C GLU A 338 -11.42 4.47 -32.88
N VAL A 339 -11.47 5.24 -33.94
CA VAL A 339 -11.80 4.73 -35.26
C VAL A 339 -10.64 3.91 -35.77
N THR A 340 -10.84 2.59 -35.93
CA THR A 340 -9.81 1.64 -36.36
C THR A 340 -9.88 1.31 -37.83
N GLY A 341 -10.98 1.66 -38.52
CA GLY A 341 -11.11 1.47 -39.97
C GLY A 341 -12.44 1.97 -40.53
N VAL A 342 -12.39 2.24 -41.81
CA VAL A 342 -13.58 2.54 -42.65
C VAL A 342 -13.63 1.51 -43.77
N HIS A 343 -14.77 0.84 -43.92
CA HIS A 343 -14.90 -0.25 -44.88
C HIS A 343 -16.13 -0.09 -45.74
N HIS A 344 -16.03 -0.64 -46.96
CA HIS A 344 -17.12 -0.69 -47.95
C HIS A 344 -17.72 0.67 -48.29
N SER A 345 -16.91 1.75 -48.19
CA SER A 345 -17.34 3.09 -48.54
C SER A 345 -17.16 3.38 -50.04
N PRO A 346 -18.22 3.78 -50.78
CA PRO A 346 -18.11 4.28 -52.13
C PRO A 346 -17.59 5.72 -52.18
N MET A 347 -17.53 6.42 -51.06
CA MET A 347 -17.03 7.78 -50.94
C MET A 347 -15.67 7.82 -50.24
N GLU A 348 -15.00 8.96 -50.34
CA GLU A 348 -13.74 9.19 -49.65
C GLU A 348 -13.87 9.02 -48.11
N GLU A 349 -12.98 8.30 -47.49
CA GLU A 349 -12.97 7.98 -46.06
C GLU A 349 -13.10 9.23 -45.18
N ARG A 350 -12.35 10.29 -45.51
CA ARG A 350 -12.43 11.58 -44.80
C ARG A 350 -13.83 12.20 -44.84
N LYS A 351 -14.52 12.08 -45.99
CA LYS A 351 -15.86 12.63 -46.16
C LYS A 351 -16.90 11.83 -45.37
N LEU A 352 -16.75 10.48 -45.35
CA LEU A 352 -17.60 9.62 -44.53
C LEU A 352 -17.45 9.89 -43.05
N LEU A 353 -16.19 10.02 -42.56
CA LEU A 353 -15.92 10.39 -41.18
C LEU A 353 -16.46 11.76 -40.81
N ALA A 354 -16.33 12.74 -41.69
CA ALA A 354 -16.87 14.07 -41.46
C ALA A 354 -18.42 14.05 -41.35
N TYR A 355 -19.09 13.28 -42.20
CA TYR A 355 -20.55 13.13 -42.13
C TYR A 355 -20.98 12.42 -40.84
N ALA A 356 -20.28 11.36 -40.45
CA ALA A 356 -20.51 10.66 -39.18
C ALA A 356 -20.33 11.59 -37.96
N ALA A 357 -19.22 12.32 -37.91
CA ALA A 357 -18.91 13.25 -36.84
C ALA A 357 -19.89 14.41 -36.73
N LEU A 358 -20.37 14.92 -37.89
CA LEU A 358 -21.39 15.98 -37.96
C LEU A 358 -22.75 15.46 -37.51
N ALA A 359 -23.20 14.30 -38.00
CA ALA A 359 -24.48 13.71 -37.60
C ALA A 359 -24.54 13.46 -36.08
N GLU A 360 -23.43 13.04 -35.49
CA GLU A 360 -23.29 12.72 -34.07
C GLU A 360 -22.81 13.92 -33.21
N CYS A 361 -22.81 15.16 -33.77
CA CYS A 361 -22.20 16.33 -33.10
C CYS A 361 -22.94 16.80 -31.83
N ALA A 362 -24.18 16.40 -31.65
CA ALA A 362 -25.01 16.73 -30.50
C ALA A 362 -24.98 15.65 -29.40
N SER A 363 -24.52 14.45 -29.72
CA SER A 363 -24.50 13.32 -28.79
C SER A 363 -23.26 13.36 -27.88
N SER A 364 -23.47 13.07 -26.60
CA SER A 364 -22.39 12.92 -25.60
C SER A 364 -21.85 11.49 -25.51
N HIS A 365 -22.36 10.58 -26.33
CA HIS A 365 -21.98 9.17 -26.32
C HIS A 365 -20.49 8.99 -26.65
N PRO A 366 -19.75 8.05 -25.98
CA PRO A 366 -18.32 7.81 -26.25
C PRO A 366 -17.99 7.55 -27.74
N ILE A 367 -18.85 6.82 -28.43
CA ILE A 367 -18.73 6.58 -29.89
C ILE A 367 -18.76 7.89 -30.67
N SER A 368 -19.67 8.78 -30.32
CA SER A 368 -19.83 10.09 -30.99
C SER A 368 -18.60 10.96 -30.79
N LYS A 369 -18.05 10.99 -29.57
CA LYS A 369 -16.78 11.68 -29.25
C LYS A 369 -15.60 11.12 -30.06
N SER A 370 -15.57 9.79 -30.24
CA SER A 370 -14.54 9.11 -31.05
C SER A 370 -14.60 9.54 -32.51
N LEU A 371 -15.79 9.57 -33.09
CA LEU A 371 -16.01 10.04 -34.46
C LEU A 371 -15.63 11.52 -34.65
N GLN A 372 -16.00 12.38 -33.68
CA GLN A 372 -15.63 13.79 -33.68
C GLN A 372 -14.12 13.99 -33.60
N LYS A 373 -13.41 13.22 -32.74
CA LYS A 373 -11.95 13.24 -32.62
C LYS A 373 -11.26 12.77 -33.90
N ALA A 374 -11.76 11.70 -34.52
CA ALA A 374 -11.19 11.14 -35.76
C ALA A 374 -11.33 12.10 -36.96
N CYS A 375 -12.33 12.97 -36.97
CA CYS A 375 -12.50 13.97 -37.99
C CYS A 375 -11.41 15.07 -37.99
N GLY A 376 -10.71 15.28 -36.87
CA GLY A 376 -9.48 16.10 -36.75
C GLY A 376 -9.67 17.61 -36.91
N GLY A 377 -10.90 18.15 -36.90
CA GLY A 377 -11.20 19.57 -37.10
C GLY A 377 -12.27 20.12 -36.16
N LYS A 378 -12.35 21.45 -36.03
CA LYS A 378 -13.51 22.09 -35.39
C LYS A 378 -14.74 21.78 -36.24
N LEU A 379 -15.70 21.04 -35.69
CA LEU A 379 -16.96 20.72 -36.35
C LEU A 379 -17.81 21.98 -36.42
N ASP A 380 -18.15 22.37 -37.65
CA ASP A 380 -19.07 23.46 -37.87
C ASP A 380 -20.52 22.96 -37.76
N ARG A 381 -21.10 23.16 -36.59
CA ARG A 381 -22.48 22.74 -36.30
C ARG A 381 -23.56 23.43 -37.17
N SER A 382 -23.22 24.54 -37.83
CA SER A 382 -24.18 25.23 -38.76
C SER A 382 -24.47 24.39 -40.00
N ARG A 383 -23.65 23.38 -40.30
CA ARG A 383 -23.83 22.45 -41.43
C ARG A 383 -24.83 21.34 -41.15
N VAL A 384 -25.33 21.24 -39.89
CA VAL A 384 -26.22 20.15 -39.47
C VAL A 384 -27.59 20.71 -39.10
N MET A 385 -28.64 20.08 -39.61
CA MET A 385 -30.03 20.37 -39.30
C MET A 385 -30.78 19.07 -39.01
N ASP A 386 -31.95 19.17 -38.37
CA ASP A 386 -32.91 18.08 -38.15
C ASP A 386 -32.28 16.82 -37.54
N ILE A 387 -31.55 16.98 -36.43
CA ILE A 387 -30.94 15.84 -35.71
C ILE A 387 -32.04 15.06 -34.99
N GLU A 388 -32.25 13.82 -35.37
CA GLU A 388 -33.17 12.88 -34.73
C GLU A 388 -32.38 11.71 -34.12
N GLU A 389 -32.32 11.65 -32.81
CA GLU A 389 -31.70 10.52 -32.09
C GLU A 389 -32.71 9.38 -31.94
N ARG A 390 -32.34 8.17 -32.40
CA ARG A 390 -33.13 6.95 -32.29
C ARG A 390 -32.50 6.07 -31.21
N SER A 391 -33.12 6.09 -30.03
CA SER A 391 -32.60 5.44 -28.85
C SER A 391 -32.19 3.97 -29.08
N GLY A 392 -30.94 3.63 -28.80
CA GLY A 392 -30.37 2.31 -28.98
C GLY A 392 -30.14 1.88 -30.44
N ARG A 393 -30.28 2.77 -31.41
CA ARG A 393 -30.14 2.48 -32.87
C ARG A 393 -29.13 3.38 -33.54
N GLY A 394 -29.13 4.69 -33.27
CA GLY A 394 -28.24 5.67 -33.86
C GLY A 394 -28.90 7.03 -34.07
N VAL A 395 -28.38 7.81 -35.02
CA VAL A 395 -28.81 9.18 -35.32
C VAL A 395 -29.08 9.33 -36.79
N VAL A 396 -30.12 10.10 -37.11
CA VAL A 396 -30.42 10.58 -38.46
C VAL A 396 -30.37 12.11 -38.46
N ALA A 397 -29.62 12.71 -39.37
CA ALA A 397 -29.47 14.16 -39.42
C ALA A 397 -29.36 14.65 -40.88
N THR A 398 -29.68 15.91 -41.13
CA THR A 398 -29.41 16.55 -42.42
C THR A 398 -28.05 17.26 -42.33
N VAL A 399 -27.05 16.79 -43.08
CA VAL A 399 -25.68 17.32 -43.12
C VAL A 399 -25.40 17.85 -44.55
N ASP A 400 -25.09 19.14 -44.68
CA ASP A 400 -24.88 19.82 -45.98
C ASP A 400 -26.03 19.61 -46.97
N GLY A 401 -27.26 19.46 -46.49
CA GLY A 401 -28.43 19.19 -47.32
C GLY A 401 -28.65 17.72 -47.71
N HIS A 402 -27.77 16.81 -47.25
CA HIS A 402 -27.91 15.38 -47.44
C HIS A 402 -28.49 14.72 -46.17
N SER A 403 -29.39 13.75 -46.36
CA SER A 403 -29.88 12.92 -45.25
C SER A 403 -28.84 11.90 -44.88
N VAL A 404 -28.25 12.01 -43.68
CA VAL A 404 -27.20 11.13 -43.17
C VAL A 404 -27.75 10.34 -42.00
N ALA A 405 -27.67 9.00 -42.09
CA ALA A 405 -27.95 8.08 -40.98
C ALA A 405 -26.67 7.40 -40.51
N ALA A 406 -26.40 7.46 -39.21
CA ALA A 406 -25.30 6.82 -38.55
C ALA A 406 -25.81 5.95 -37.41
N GLY A 407 -25.55 4.63 -37.41
CA GLY A 407 -26.05 3.75 -36.36
C GLY A 407 -25.75 2.26 -36.57
N ASN A 408 -26.43 1.41 -35.79
CA ASN A 408 -26.28 -0.03 -35.90
C ASN A 408 -27.09 -0.64 -37.06
N SER A 409 -26.99 -1.95 -37.30
CA SER A 409 -27.73 -2.68 -38.33
C SER A 409 -29.26 -2.50 -38.22
N ARG A 410 -29.79 -2.38 -36.98
CA ARG A 410 -31.23 -2.18 -36.76
C ARG A 410 -31.73 -0.85 -37.30
N LEU A 411 -30.90 0.21 -37.27
CA LEU A 411 -31.24 1.48 -37.89
C LEU A 411 -31.30 1.35 -39.41
N MET A 412 -30.37 0.62 -40.02
CA MET A 412 -30.35 0.36 -41.45
C MET A 412 -31.59 -0.44 -41.89
N GLU A 413 -31.96 -1.47 -41.13
CA GLU A 413 -33.18 -2.27 -41.38
C GLU A 413 -34.46 -1.43 -41.27
N GLU A 414 -34.55 -0.56 -40.26
CA GLU A 414 -35.69 0.33 -40.07
C GLU A 414 -35.86 1.31 -41.23
N LEU A 415 -34.74 1.80 -41.77
CA LEU A 415 -34.73 2.69 -42.91
C LEU A 415 -34.88 1.96 -44.27
N GLY A 416 -34.95 0.62 -44.24
CA GLY A 416 -35.06 -0.20 -45.46
C GLY A 416 -33.79 -0.22 -46.31
N ILE A 417 -32.62 0.03 -45.70
CA ILE A 417 -31.33 0.11 -46.38
C ILE A 417 -30.59 -1.22 -46.22
N SER A 418 -30.21 -1.80 -47.37
CA SER A 418 -29.36 -3.02 -47.36
C SER A 418 -27.95 -2.66 -46.91
N TRP A 419 -27.49 -3.30 -45.85
CA TRP A 419 -26.16 -3.10 -45.26
C TRP A 419 -25.26 -4.30 -45.49
N GLN A 420 -23.94 -4.08 -45.34
CA GLN A 420 -22.94 -5.16 -45.48
C GLN A 420 -22.39 -5.59 -44.12
N GLU A 421 -22.31 -6.92 -43.92
CA GLU A 421 -21.74 -7.45 -42.69
C GLU A 421 -20.22 -7.16 -42.60
N CYS A 422 -19.80 -6.64 -41.48
CA CYS A 422 -18.40 -6.37 -41.23
C CYS A 422 -17.73 -7.56 -40.50
N ARG A 423 -16.57 -7.98 -41.02
CA ARG A 423 -15.75 -9.03 -40.37
C ARG A 423 -14.74 -8.45 -39.41
N SER A 424 -14.56 -7.14 -39.36
CA SER A 424 -13.65 -6.46 -38.43
C SER A 424 -14.22 -6.50 -37.01
N VAL A 425 -13.31 -6.53 -36.05
CA VAL A 425 -13.66 -6.61 -34.64
C VAL A 425 -13.75 -5.23 -34.04
N GLY A 426 -14.90 -4.86 -33.53
CA GLY A 426 -15.20 -3.55 -32.94
C GLY A 426 -16.70 -3.23 -32.96
N THR A 427 -17.05 -2.06 -32.45
CA THR A 427 -18.41 -1.49 -32.62
C THR A 427 -18.53 -0.95 -34.04
N ILE A 428 -19.51 -1.43 -34.76
CA ILE A 428 -19.71 -1.06 -36.15
C ILE A 428 -20.79 0.02 -36.21
N VAL A 429 -20.43 1.17 -36.78
CA VAL A 429 -21.34 2.26 -37.10
C VAL A 429 -21.58 2.21 -38.60
N HIS A 430 -22.76 1.73 -39.03
CA HIS A 430 -23.19 1.76 -40.40
C HIS A 430 -23.61 3.18 -40.81
N MET A 431 -23.24 3.56 -41.99
CA MET A 431 -23.52 4.87 -42.54
C MET A 431 -24.41 4.77 -43.81
N ALA A 432 -25.41 5.61 -43.88
CA ALA A 432 -26.18 5.78 -45.09
C ALA A 432 -26.32 7.28 -45.42
N VAL A 433 -26.29 7.62 -46.70
CA VAL A 433 -26.43 8.97 -47.22
C VAL A 433 -27.48 8.95 -48.31
N ASP A 434 -28.48 9.83 -48.20
CA ASP A 434 -29.63 9.95 -49.12
C ASP A 434 -30.34 8.61 -49.41
N GLY A 435 -30.49 7.78 -48.38
CA GLY A 435 -31.14 6.47 -48.46
C GLY A 435 -30.28 5.36 -49.08
N ALA A 436 -29.05 5.63 -49.47
CA ALA A 436 -28.10 4.64 -49.98
C ALA A 436 -27.04 4.29 -48.94
N TYR A 437 -26.67 3.00 -48.85
CA TYR A 437 -25.59 2.55 -47.95
C TYR A 437 -24.24 3.18 -48.34
N ALA A 438 -23.61 3.87 -47.41
CA ALA A 438 -22.38 4.62 -47.62
C ALA A 438 -21.14 3.97 -47.02
N GLY A 439 -21.30 2.80 -46.40
CA GLY A 439 -20.18 2.06 -45.74
C GLY A 439 -20.36 1.95 -44.24
N HIS A 440 -19.31 1.53 -43.55
CA HIS A 440 -19.32 1.45 -42.09
C HIS A 440 -17.97 1.84 -41.50
N ILE A 441 -18.05 2.36 -40.29
CA ILE A 441 -16.90 2.79 -39.49
C ILE A 441 -16.76 1.78 -38.35
N VAL A 442 -15.54 1.26 -38.14
CA VAL A 442 -15.23 0.36 -37.04
C VAL A 442 -14.55 1.16 -35.93
N ILE A 443 -15.12 1.06 -34.75
CA ILE A 443 -14.64 1.73 -33.55
C ILE A 443 -14.27 0.67 -32.53
N SER A 444 -13.07 0.75 -32.00
CA SER A 444 -12.57 -0.19 -31.00
C SER A 444 -11.96 0.55 -29.81
N ASP A 445 -12.07 -0.04 -28.66
CA ASP A 445 -11.33 0.39 -27.47
C ASP A 445 -9.85 0.03 -27.64
N VAL A 446 -8.96 0.95 -27.34
CA VAL A 446 -7.52 0.82 -27.59
C VAL A 446 -6.87 0.06 -26.45
N VAL A 447 -6.19 -1.04 -26.77
CA VAL A 447 -5.37 -1.80 -25.79
C VAL A 447 -4.22 -0.92 -25.31
N LYS A 448 -3.96 -0.93 -23.99
CA LYS A 448 -2.79 -0.22 -23.43
C LYS A 448 -1.50 -0.82 -23.98
N PRO A 449 -0.50 0.00 -24.36
CA PRO A 449 0.73 -0.48 -24.98
C PRO A 449 1.48 -1.51 -24.11
N ASP A 450 1.43 -1.32 -22.78
CA ASP A 450 2.17 -2.15 -21.82
C ASP A 450 1.33 -3.33 -21.27
N ALA A 451 0.06 -3.48 -21.67
CA ALA A 451 -0.83 -4.51 -21.12
C ALA A 451 -0.34 -5.93 -21.38
N ARG A 452 0.15 -6.21 -22.59
CA ARG A 452 0.74 -7.52 -22.94
C ARG A 452 1.97 -7.83 -22.09
N GLU A 453 2.84 -6.83 -21.91
CA GLU A 453 4.04 -7.00 -21.09
C GLU A 453 3.69 -7.17 -19.61
N ALA A 454 2.64 -6.49 -19.12
CA ALA A 454 2.13 -6.64 -17.76
C ALA A 454 1.66 -8.09 -17.50
N ILE A 455 0.91 -8.70 -18.43
CA ILE A 455 0.51 -10.11 -18.33
C ILE A 455 1.73 -11.03 -18.25
N ALA A 456 2.74 -10.80 -19.11
CA ALA A 456 3.99 -11.57 -19.05
C ALA A 456 4.76 -11.35 -17.73
N ALA A 457 4.76 -10.12 -17.21
CA ALA A 457 5.40 -9.78 -15.94
C ALA A 457 4.69 -10.43 -14.73
N LEU A 458 3.36 -10.56 -14.76
CA LEU A 458 2.58 -11.30 -13.76
C LEU A 458 2.96 -12.79 -13.71
N ARG A 459 3.12 -13.42 -14.88
CA ARG A 459 3.58 -14.82 -14.94
C ARG A 459 5.00 -14.96 -14.37
N ARG A 460 5.91 -14.06 -14.71
CA ARG A 460 7.26 -14.00 -14.10
C ARG A 460 7.22 -13.75 -12.60
N ALA A 461 6.24 -12.99 -12.12
CA ALA A 461 5.99 -12.81 -10.70
C ALA A 461 5.32 -14.04 -10.04
N GLY A 462 5.02 -15.12 -10.77
CA GLY A 462 4.49 -16.38 -10.26
C GLY A 462 2.97 -16.40 -10.07
N VAL A 463 2.23 -15.58 -10.83
CA VAL A 463 0.80 -15.73 -11.10
C VAL A 463 0.63 -16.93 -12.04
N ARG A 464 -0.36 -17.78 -11.76
CA ARG A 464 -0.60 -19.02 -12.51
C ARG A 464 -1.69 -18.89 -13.54
N LYS A 465 -2.70 -18.06 -13.27
CA LYS A 465 -3.88 -17.89 -14.13
C LYS A 465 -4.21 -16.40 -14.25
N THR A 466 -4.41 -15.95 -15.47
CA THR A 466 -4.90 -14.61 -15.82
C THR A 466 -6.22 -14.76 -16.56
N VAL A 467 -7.26 -14.03 -16.15
CA VAL A 467 -8.61 -14.11 -16.72
C VAL A 467 -9.08 -12.70 -17.07
N MET A 468 -9.69 -12.53 -18.23
CA MET A 468 -10.32 -11.28 -18.63
C MET A 468 -11.84 -11.40 -18.59
N LEU A 469 -12.52 -10.46 -17.91
CA LEU A 469 -13.98 -10.35 -17.91
C LEU A 469 -14.39 -9.13 -18.74
N THR A 470 -15.43 -9.25 -19.56
CA THR A 470 -15.93 -8.14 -20.38
C THR A 470 -17.41 -8.31 -20.72
N GLY A 471 -18.10 -7.19 -20.91
CA GLY A 471 -19.44 -7.15 -21.48
C GLY A 471 -19.47 -7.21 -23.01
N ASP A 472 -18.31 -7.17 -23.67
CA ASP A 472 -18.21 -7.23 -25.12
C ASP A 472 -18.64 -8.57 -25.69
N MET A 473 -18.94 -8.56 -27.00
CA MET A 473 -19.26 -9.77 -27.76
C MET A 473 -18.08 -10.75 -27.76
N GLN A 474 -18.40 -12.04 -27.79
CA GLN A 474 -17.44 -13.16 -27.76
C GLN A 474 -16.28 -13.00 -28.76
N LYS A 475 -16.54 -12.56 -29.99
CA LYS A 475 -15.53 -12.38 -31.05
C LYS A 475 -14.51 -11.28 -30.71
N VAL A 476 -14.99 -10.17 -30.10
CA VAL A 476 -14.14 -9.03 -29.69
C VAL A 476 -13.25 -9.46 -28.54
N ALA A 477 -13.85 -10.08 -27.52
CA ALA A 477 -13.16 -10.56 -26.34
C ALA A 477 -12.06 -11.59 -26.69
N ALA A 478 -12.35 -12.54 -27.58
CA ALA A 478 -11.39 -13.54 -28.03
C ALA A 478 -10.15 -12.92 -28.67
N LYS A 479 -10.34 -11.95 -29.57
CA LYS A 479 -9.22 -11.28 -30.24
C LYS A 479 -8.34 -10.51 -29.24
N VAL A 480 -8.94 -9.75 -28.34
CA VAL A 480 -8.19 -9.00 -27.30
C VAL A 480 -7.48 -9.97 -26.35
N ALA A 481 -8.11 -11.07 -25.96
CA ALA A 481 -7.51 -12.09 -25.11
C ALA A 481 -6.28 -12.75 -25.76
N GLU A 482 -6.36 -13.04 -27.07
CA GLU A 482 -5.23 -13.57 -27.86
C GLU A 482 -4.08 -12.56 -27.96
N GLU A 483 -4.39 -11.29 -28.26
CA GLU A 483 -3.41 -10.20 -28.37
C GLU A 483 -2.65 -9.99 -27.07
N LEU A 484 -3.37 -9.98 -25.93
CA LEU A 484 -2.80 -9.80 -24.60
C LEU A 484 -2.13 -11.06 -24.06
N GLY A 485 -2.54 -12.24 -24.57
CA GLY A 485 -2.05 -13.53 -24.12
C GLY A 485 -2.56 -13.90 -22.73
N VAL A 486 -3.80 -13.52 -22.34
CA VAL A 486 -4.43 -14.00 -21.11
C VAL A 486 -4.79 -15.49 -21.22
N ASP A 487 -4.88 -16.19 -20.09
CA ASP A 487 -5.09 -17.66 -20.10
C ASP A 487 -6.55 -18.03 -20.35
N ASP A 488 -7.51 -17.18 -19.96
CA ASP A 488 -8.94 -17.42 -20.08
C ASP A 488 -9.69 -16.09 -20.22
N PHE A 489 -10.91 -16.11 -20.77
CA PHE A 489 -11.76 -14.92 -20.82
C PHE A 489 -13.24 -15.29 -20.73
N ARG A 490 -14.07 -14.34 -20.28
CA ARG A 490 -15.53 -14.42 -20.29
C ARG A 490 -16.08 -13.16 -20.92
N ALA A 491 -16.99 -13.34 -21.84
CA ALA A 491 -17.59 -12.28 -22.65
C ALA A 491 -19.10 -12.16 -22.38
N GLU A 492 -19.70 -11.09 -22.87
CA GLU A 492 -21.15 -10.84 -22.81
C GLU A 492 -21.70 -10.79 -21.37
N LEU A 493 -20.85 -10.39 -20.39
CA LEU A 493 -21.20 -10.36 -18.97
C LEU A 493 -21.90 -9.06 -18.60
N LEU A 494 -22.98 -9.16 -17.87
CA LEU A 494 -23.57 -8.07 -17.12
C LEU A 494 -22.79 -7.85 -15.79
N PRO A 495 -22.94 -6.69 -15.13
CA PRO A 495 -22.21 -6.44 -13.86
C PRO A 495 -22.44 -7.52 -12.78
N ALA A 496 -23.65 -8.05 -12.67
CA ALA A 496 -23.97 -9.15 -11.74
C ALA A 496 -23.27 -10.46 -12.12
N ASP A 497 -23.14 -10.72 -13.43
CA ASP A 497 -22.47 -11.95 -13.93
C ASP A 497 -20.96 -11.92 -13.63
N LYS A 498 -20.34 -10.71 -13.68
CA LYS A 498 -18.93 -10.57 -13.27
C LYS A 498 -18.71 -10.99 -11.82
N VAL A 499 -19.61 -10.62 -10.90
CA VAL A 499 -19.54 -11.03 -9.49
C VAL A 499 -19.63 -12.55 -9.38
N SER A 500 -20.61 -13.15 -10.04
CA SER A 500 -20.82 -14.61 -10.02
C SER A 500 -19.62 -15.37 -10.58
N GLU A 501 -19.00 -14.83 -11.63
CA GLU A 501 -17.81 -15.45 -12.24
C GLU A 501 -16.58 -15.36 -11.32
N VAL A 502 -16.39 -14.24 -10.61
CA VAL A 502 -15.35 -14.12 -9.58
C VAL A 502 -15.62 -15.08 -8.43
N GLU A 503 -16.86 -15.25 -7.98
CA GLU A 503 -17.21 -16.23 -6.95
C GLU A 503 -16.92 -17.66 -7.38
N ARG A 504 -17.21 -18.02 -8.64
CA ARG A 504 -16.87 -19.31 -9.21
C ARG A 504 -15.34 -19.55 -9.18
N LEU A 505 -14.56 -18.57 -9.62
CA LEU A 505 -13.09 -18.64 -9.61
C LEU A 505 -12.51 -18.69 -8.19
N LEU A 506 -13.15 -18.01 -7.22
CA LEU A 506 -12.81 -18.13 -5.80
C LEU A 506 -13.02 -19.56 -5.27
N GLY A 507 -14.03 -20.27 -5.76
CA GLY A 507 -14.28 -21.68 -5.42
C GLY A 507 -13.26 -22.66 -6.03
N GLU A 508 -12.64 -22.31 -7.14
CA GLU A 508 -11.66 -23.14 -7.87
C GLU A 508 -10.21 -23.01 -7.34
N LYS A 509 -9.92 -21.97 -6.57
CA LYS A 509 -8.54 -21.69 -6.10
C LYS A 509 -8.05 -22.74 -5.10
N GLY A 510 -6.73 -22.99 -5.12
CA GLY A 510 -6.05 -23.87 -4.15
C GLY A 510 -6.06 -23.30 -2.72
N SER A 511 -5.97 -24.20 -1.74
CA SER A 511 -5.86 -23.81 -0.34
C SER A 511 -4.66 -22.89 -0.11
N GLY A 512 -4.90 -21.69 0.47
CA GLY A 512 -3.87 -20.68 0.73
C GLY A 512 -3.48 -19.82 -0.48
N GLU A 513 -4.10 -20.02 -1.64
CA GLU A 513 -3.97 -19.15 -2.81
C GLU A 513 -5.01 -18.02 -2.76
N CYS A 514 -4.69 -16.87 -3.32
CA CYS A 514 -5.57 -15.71 -3.38
C CYS A 514 -5.83 -15.29 -4.83
N LEU A 515 -7.03 -14.74 -5.04
CA LEU A 515 -7.48 -14.17 -6.29
C LEU A 515 -7.52 -12.65 -6.16
N ALA A 516 -6.86 -11.96 -7.11
CA ALA A 516 -6.97 -10.51 -7.27
C ALA A 516 -7.95 -10.19 -8.40
N PHE A 517 -8.82 -9.22 -8.18
CA PHE A 517 -9.59 -8.58 -9.25
C PHE A 517 -9.06 -7.19 -9.51
N VAL A 518 -8.90 -6.83 -10.77
CA VAL A 518 -8.37 -5.53 -11.24
C VAL A 518 -9.41 -4.85 -12.10
N GLY A 519 -9.79 -3.63 -11.74
CA GLY A 519 -10.80 -2.85 -12.46
C GLY A 519 -10.57 -1.34 -12.32
N ASP A 520 -11.32 -0.53 -13.06
CA ASP A 520 -11.31 0.93 -12.98
C ASP A 520 -12.15 1.48 -11.81
N GLY A 521 -13.00 0.64 -11.25
CA GLY A 521 -13.72 0.83 -9.98
C GLY A 521 -15.05 1.56 -10.05
N ILE A 522 -15.42 2.22 -11.14
CA ILE A 522 -16.71 2.93 -11.21
C ILE A 522 -17.87 1.92 -11.26
N ASN A 523 -17.75 0.93 -12.14
CA ASN A 523 -18.77 -0.09 -12.36
C ASN A 523 -18.45 -1.40 -11.61
N ASP A 524 -17.21 -1.58 -11.19
CA ASP A 524 -16.69 -2.83 -10.66
C ASP A 524 -16.55 -2.87 -9.13
N ALA A 525 -17.00 -1.83 -8.42
CA ALA A 525 -16.93 -1.76 -6.96
C ALA A 525 -17.49 -3.02 -6.24
N PRO A 526 -18.61 -3.61 -6.66
CA PRO A 526 -19.09 -4.85 -6.06
C PRO A 526 -18.14 -6.04 -6.29
N VAL A 527 -17.49 -6.10 -7.45
CA VAL A 527 -16.56 -7.17 -7.82
C VAL A 527 -15.24 -7.01 -7.08
N LEU A 528 -14.72 -5.76 -6.98
CA LEU A 528 -13.52 -5.41 -6.21
C LEU A 528 -13.65 -5.84 -4.75
N SER A 529 -14.80 -5.56 -4.13
CA SER A 529 -15.07 -5.92 -2.73
C SER A 529 -15.25 -7.43 -2.53
N ARG A 530 -15.62 -8.18 -3.58
CA ARG A 530 -15.90 -9.62 -3.49
C ARG A 530 -14.64 -10.49 -3.63
N ALA A 531 -13.63 -10.03 -4.34
CA ALA A 531 -12.36 -10.71 -4.51
C ALA A 531 -11.59 -10.89 -3.18
N ASP A 532 -10.59 -11.78 -3.12
CA ASP A 532 -9.68 -11.82 -1.96
C ASP A 532 -8.89 -10.51 -1.81
N ILE A 533 -8.63 -9.84 -2.94
CA ILE A 533 -8.01 -8.53 -3.00
C ILE A 533 -8.50 -7.77 -4.24
N GLY A 534 -9.07 -6.61 -4.03
CA GLY A 534 -9.48 -5.67 -5.07
C GLY A 534 -8.36 -4.68 -5.38
N ILE A 535 -8.05 -4.51 -6.66
CA ILE A 535 -7.03 -3.57 -7.15
C ILE A 535 -7.71 -2.57 -8.09
N ALA A 536 -7.74 -1.30 -7.70
CA ALA A 536 -8.23 -0.22 -8.56
C ALA A 536 -7.09 0.39 -9.37
N MET A 537 -7.36 0.62 -10.67
CA MET A 537 -6.43 1.29 -11.59
C MET A 537 -6.83 2.73 -11.82
N GLY A 538 -5.83 3.61 -12.06
CA GLY A 538 -6.07 4.98 -12.46
C GLY A 538 -6.91 5.79 -11.47
N ALA A 539 -6.73 5.57 -10.17
CA ALA A 539 -7.60 6.08 -9.10
C ALA A 539 -7.67 7.61 -8.99
N MET A 540 -7.00 8.34 -9.88
CA MET A 540 -7.02 9.81 -9.88
C MET A 540 -8.36 10.41 -10.30
N GLY A 541 -9.37 9.60 -10.65
CA GLY A 541 -10.69 10.07 -11.10
C GLY A 541 -11.90 9.45 -10.40
N SER A 542 -11.76 8.34 -9.66
CA SER A 542 -12.93 7.65 -9.08
C SER A 542 -12.81 7.43 -7.57
N ASP A 543 -13.55 8.23 -6.80
CA ASP A 543 -13.65 8.09 -5.34
C ASP A 543 -14.22 6.73 -4.93
N ALA A 544 -15.22 6.23 -5.68
CA ALA A 544 -15.84 4.93 -5.43
C ALA A 544 -14.84 3.77 -5.61
N ALA A 545 -13.94 3.87 -6.59
CA ALA A 545 -12.88 2.88 -6.79
C ALA A 545 -11.88 2.87 -5.64
N ILE A 546 -11.46 4.06 -5.22
CA ILE A 546 -10.53 4.21 -4.08
C ILE A 546 -11.16 3.59 -2.83
N GLU A 547 -12.44 3.79 -2.58
CA GLU A 547 -13.12 3.27 -1.38
C GLU A 547 -13.25 1.73 -1.42
N ALA A 548 -13.66 1.18 -2.55
CA ALA A 548 -13.96 -0.24 -2.71
C ALA A 548 -12.72 -1.14 -2.80
N ALA A 549 -11.60 -0.64 -3.30
CA ALA A 549 -10.38 -1.43 -3.51
C ALA A 549 -9.51 -1.53 -2.26
N ASP A 550 -8.75 -2.62 -2.14
CA ASP A 550 -7.75 -2.85 -1.10
C ASP A 550 -6.36 -2.32 -1.49
N VAL A 551 -6.12 -2.27 -2.79
CA VAL A 551 -4.90 -1.73 -3.42
C VAL A 551 -5.31 -0.74 -4.49
N VAL A 552 -4.66 0.41 -4.51
CA VAL A 552 -4.91 1.47 -5.47
C VAL A 552 -3.62 1.77 -6.24
N LEU A 553 -3.67 1.67 -7.55
CA LEU A 553 -2.60 2.13 -8.42
C LEU A 553 -2.87 3.60 -8.76
N MET A 554 -1.89 4.44 -8.45
CA MET A 554 -2.05 5.90 -8.56
C MET A 554 -2.04 6.38 -10.02
N ASP A 555 -1.51 5.57 -10.91
CA ASP A 555 -1.52 5.76 -12.36
C ASP A 555 -2.20 4.58 -13.06
N ASP A 556 -2.22 4.65 -14.37
CA ASP A 556 -2.92 3.70 -15.22
C ASP A 556 -2.00 2.59 -15.78
N ASP A 557 -0.84 2.37 -15.11
CA ASP A 557 0.17 1.39 -15.52
C ASP A 557 -0.11 -0.02 -14.96
N PRO A 558 -0.54 -1.00 -15.80
CA PRO A 558 -0.80 -2.37 -15.37
C PRO A 558 0.48 -3.14 -14.95
N MET A 559 1.68 -2.68 -15.33
CA MET A 559 2.95 -3.25 -14.90
C MET A 559 3.14 -3.19 -13.37
N LYS A 560 2.53 -2.21 -12.72
CA LYS A 560 2.60 -2.01 -11.27
C LYS A 560 1.95 -3.12 -10.46
N ILE A 561 1.01 -3.86 -11.03
CA ILE A 561 0.40 -5.03 -10.37
C ILE A 561 1.47 -6.09 -10.10
N ALA A 562 2.25 -6.45 -11.12
CA ALA A 562 3.35 -7.40 -10.98
C ALA A 562 4.43 -6.91 -10.02
N LYS A 563 4.71 -5.59 -10.00
CA LYS A 563 5.64 -4.95 -9.08
C LYS A 563 5.13 -5.01 -7.64
N GLY A 564 3.85 -4.73 -7.42
CA GLY A 564 3.19 -4.85 -6.12
C GLY A 564 3.26 -6.27 -5.55
N ILE A 565 2.99 -7.28 -6.36
CA ILE A 565 3.11 -8.69 -5.97
C ILE A 565 4.57 -9.03 -5.59
N ARG A 566 5.56 -8.56 -6.33
CA ARG A 566 7.00 -8.80 -6.03
C ARG A 566 7.41 -8.13 -4.72
N ILE A 567 7.00 -6.88 -4.50
CA ILE A 567 7.27 -6.14 -3.25
C ILE A 567 6.65 -6.89 -2.06
N SER A 568 5.40 -7.31 -2.20
CA SER A 568 4.66 -8.03 -1.16
C SER A 568 5.33 -9.37 -0.81
N ARG A 569 5.75 -10.14 -1.80
CA ARG A 569 6.49 -11.40 -1.59
C ARG A 569 7.85 -11.21 -0.94
N LYS A 570 8.58 -10.16 -1.35
CA LYS A 570 9.85 -9.80 -0.73
C LYS A 570 9.67 -9.42 0.74
N CYS A 571 8.66 -8.60 1.05
CA CYS A 571 8.32 -8.21 2.41
C CYS A 571 8.01 -9.43 3.27
N LEU A 572 7.15 -10.32 2.79
CA LEU A 572 6.75 -11.52 3.52
C LEU A 572 7.92 -12.50 3.73
N ARG A 573 8.81 -12.64 2.75
CA ARG A 573 10.05 -13.41 2.89
C ARG A 573 10.90 -12.86 4.03
N ILE A 574 11.11 -11.55 4.10
CA ILE A 574 11.87 -10.90 5.18
C ILE A 574 11.20 -11.13 6.54
N VAL A 575 9.87 -11.09 6.61
CA VAL A 575 9.11 -11.42 7.82
C VAL A 575 9.41 -12.85 8.27
N TYR A 576 9.34 -13.84 7.38
CA TYR A 576 9.64 -15.24 7.72
C TYR A 576 11.13 -15.45 8.06
N GLU A 577 12.06 -14.80 7.35
CA GLU A 577 13.49 -14.82 7.71
C GLU A 577 13.70 -14.36 9.14
N ASN A 578 13.08 -13.24 9.54
CA ASN A 578 13.18 -12.71 10.89
C ASN A 578 12.53 -13.64 11.93
N ILE A 579 11.39 -14.28 11.62
CA ILE A 579 10.74 -15.23 12.53
C ILE A 579 11.64 -16.43 12.77
N VAL A 580 12.11 -17.07 11.72
CA VAL A 580 12.94 -18.29 11.83
C VAL A 580 14.27 -17.99 12.53
N PHE A 581 14.92 -16.89 12.15
CA PHE A 581 16.18 -16.47 12.75
C PHE A 581 16.04 -16.17 14.25
N ALA A 582 15.04 -15.35 14.62
CA ALA A 582 14.84 -14.96 16.01
C ALA A 582 14.43 -16.15 16.89
N LEU A 583 13.50 -17.00 16.42
CA LEU A 583 13.08 -18.19 17.18
C LEU A 583 14.20 -19.23 17.29
N GLY A 584 14.97 -19.45 16.21
CA GLY A 584 16.07 -20.40 16.19
C GLY A 584 17.19 -20.03 17.19
N ILE A 585 17.64 -18.77 17.18
CA ILE A 585 18.65 -18.31 18.13
C ILE A 585 18.11 -18.34 19.56
N LYS A 586 16.85 -17.93 19.77
CA LYS A 586 16.24 -17.99 21.10
C LYS A 586 16.15 -19.41 21.66
N ALA A 587 15.69 -20.36 20.86
CA ALA A 587 15.63 -21.76 21.25
C ALA A 587 17.02 -22.28 21.67
N LEU A 588 18.06 -21.98 20.91
CA LEU A 588 19.42 -22.31 21.22
C LEU A 588 19.88 -21.67 22.56
N CYS A 589 19.68 -20.36 22.73
CA CYS A 589 20.06 -19.64 23.94
C CYS A 589 19.32 -20.14 25.19
N LEU A 590 18.02 -20.48 25.05
CA LEU A 590 17.24 -21.04 26.18
C LEU A 590 17.79 -22.40 26.63
N VAL A 591 18.15 -23.27 25.70
CA VAL A 591 18.77 -24.55 26.01
C VAL A 591 20.12 -24.35 26.72
N LEU A 592 20.99 -23.47 26.18
CA LEU A 592 22.29 -23.15 26.78
C LEU A 592 22.14 -22.52 28.18
N GLY A 593 21.15 -21.65 28.37
CA GLY A 593 20.83 -21.03 29.65
C GLY A 593 20.33 -22.03 30.68
N ALA A 594 19.45 -22.95 30.31
CA ALA A 594 18.94 -24.01 31.19
C ALA A 594 20.06 -24.99 31.61
N LEU A 595 20.98 -25.29 30.69
CA LEU A 595 22.16 -26.13 30.99
C LEU A 595 23.21 -25.40 31.84
N GLY A 596 23.08 -24.06 32.01
CA GLY A 596 24.05 -23.25 32.75
C GLY A 596 25.33 -22.92 31.98
N LEU A 597 25.31 -23.10 30.65
CA LEU A 597 26.42 -22.79 29.74
C LEU A 597 26.40 -21.34 29.27
N ALA A 598 25.26 -20.64 29.37
CA ALA A 598 25.12 -19.21 29.05
C ALA A 598 25.01 -18.40 30.34
N ASN A 599 25.79 -17.34 30.45
CA ASN A 599 25.67 -16.34 31.51
C ASN A 599 24.72 -15.22 31.08
N MET A 600 24.34 -14.36 32.01
CA MET A 600 23.39 -13.27 31.77
C MET A 600 23.91 -12.25 30.73
N TRP A 601 25.22 -12.01 30.64
CA TRP A 601 25.84 -11.16 29.62
C TRP A 601 25.67 -11.70 28.20
N ALA A 602 25.94 -13.00 28.02
CA ALA A 602 25.76 -13.66 26.72
C ALA A 602 24.29 -13.67 26.32
N ALA A 603 23.39 -13.86 27.29
CA ALA A 603 21.94 -13.82 27.06
C ALA A 603 21.46 -12.48 26.50
N ILE A 604 21.87 -11.38 27.11
CA ILE A 604 21.49 -10.02 26.70
C ILE A 604 22.11 -9.67 25.35
N PHE A 605 23.41 -9.98 25.19
CA PHE A 605 24.09 -9.68 23.93
C PHE A 605 23.46 -10.43 22.77
N ALA A 606 23.05 -11.68 22.96
CA ALA A 606 22.30 -12.43 21.96
C ALA A 606 20.93 -11.81 21.68
N ASP A 607 20.15 -11.40 22.69
CA ASP A 607 18.82 -10.83 22.50
C ASP A 607 18.87 -9.48 21.76
N VAL A 608 19.72 -8.56 22.22
CA VAL A 608 19.90 -7.24 21.57
C VAL A 608 20.52 -7.40 20.18
N GLY A 609 21.49 -8.29 20.01
CA GLY A 609 22.13 -8.56 18.72
C GLY A 609 21.13 -9.11 17.70
N VAL A 610 20.31 -10.09 18.09
CA VAL A 610 19.25 -10.64 17.23
C VAL A 610 18.23 -9.58 16.85
N MET A 611 17.82 -8.73 17.80
CA MET A 611 16.90 -7.64 17.54
C MET A 611 17.48 -6.64 16.52
N VAL A 612 18.74 -6.21 16.69
CA VAL A 612 19.40 -5.29 15.76
C VAL A 612 19.49 -5.89 14.35
N LEU A 613 19.90 -7.15 14.23
CA LEU A 613 19.99 -7.84 12.95
C LEU A 613 18.62 -7.99 12.28
N ALA A 614 17.58 -8.34 13.05
CA ALA A 614 16.21 -8.46 12.54
C ALA A 614 15.65 -7.11 12.07
N VAL A 615 15.95 -6.02 12.79
CA VAL A 615 15.58 -4.65 12.37
C VAL A 615 16.32 -4.22 11.10
N LEU A 616 17.61 -4.49 11.00
CA LEU A 616 18.39 -4.20 9.79
C LEU A 616 17.86 -4.99 8.58
N ASN A 617 17.49 -6.25 8.78
CA ASN A 617 16.87 -7.07 7.75
C ASN A 617 15.49 -6.49 7.34
N ALA A 618 14.66 -6.05 8.31
CA ALA A 618 13.37 -5.43 8.05
C ALA A 618 13.47 -4.18 7.16
N ILE A 619 14.49 -3.34 7.37
CA ILE A 619 14.74 -2.13 6.57
C ILE A 619 15.03 -2.46 5.09
N ARG A 620 15.49 -3.69 4.76
CA ARG A 620 15.68 -4.14 3.37
C ARG A 620 14.36 -4.17 2.58
N ALA A 621 13.22 -4.26 3.25
CA ALA A 621 11.91 -4.19 2.60
C ALA A 621 11.61 -2.81 1.98
N LEU A 622 12.22 -1.72 2.49
CA LEU A 622 12.13 -0.38 1.90
C LEU A 622 12.81 -0.26 0.52
N ARG A 623 13.79 -1.12 0.24
CA ARG A 623 14.53 -1.06 -1.03
C ARG A 623 13.73 -1.82 -2.08
N THR A 624 13.04 -1.13 -2.94
CA THR A 624 12.49 -1.70 -4.17
C THR A 624 13.64 -2.11 -5.09
N SER A 625 13.58 -3.33 -5.62
CA SER A 625 14.58 -3.78 -6.60
C SER A 625 14.44 -2.91 -7.85
N LYS A 626 15.54 -2.32 -8.30
CA LYS A 626 15.64 -1.65 -9.61
C LYS A 626 15.75 -2.71 -10.71
N ASN A 627 14.77 -3.62 -10.84
CA ASN A 627 14.64 -4.53 -11.99
C ASN A 627 13.23 -5.11 -12.01
#